data_6fb0ee9b80573ebe423b8204cf2bc3a0
#
_entry.id   6fb0ee9b80573ebe423b8204cf2bc3a0
#
_cell.length_a   1.000
_cell.length_b   1.000
_cell.length_c   1.000
_cell.angle_alpha   90.00
_cell.angle_beta   90.00
_cell.angle_gamma   90.00
#
_symmetry.space_group_name_H-M   'P 1'
#
loop_
_entity.id
_entity.type
_entity.pdbx_description
1 polymer ?
#
loop_
_entity_poly.entity_id
_entity_poly.type
_entity_poly.pdbx_seq_one_letter_code
_entity_poly.pdbx_strand_id
1 'polypeptide(L)'
;MAKTRVYFVTDLHGSSKCFRKFINAGPIYKANVLILGGDVAGKAIQAIENQGGDRWRARFVGVDHLVEGPAELEALEKLINDHGYYAYRAEPGELEAIQGTPAFDALFVRLMEERLTQWLTLADERLRPLGLPLFFMLGNDDPVELGTLLDRAPWGTHDEGKVIWLDDEHEMISWGYANITPWNSHREQTETQLAAEYESLAAMLQHPERAVFNAHVPPFGTQIDEAPRLDANLQVQAVLGQVQMAPVGSTAVRDFELQHQPLLGLHGHIHESSGIRKLGRSVVINPGSDYSTGALNGALVTLERDKVSAYQLVRG
;
A
#
# COMPACT_ATOMS: atom_id res chain seq x y z
N MET A 1 30.77 -9.76 -2.71
CA MET A 1 29.79 -9.49 -1.65
C MET A 1 28.43 -9.92 -2.15
N ALA A 2 27.62 -10.52 -1.29
CA ALA A 2 26.24 -10.83 -1.64
C ALA A 2 25.49 -9.54 -1.94
N LYS A 3 24.56 -9.59 -2.90
CA LYS A 3 23.67 -8.47 -3.26
C LYS A 3 22.26 -8.90 -2.99
N THR A 4 21.50 -8.07 -2.28
CA THR A 4 20.08 -8.29 -2.04
C THR A 4 19.26 -7.36 -2.91
N ARG A 5 18.44 -7.94 -3.77
CA ARG A 5 17.53 -7.21 -4.63
C ARG A 5 16.14 -7.21 -4.03
N VAL A 6 15.71 -6.02 -3.62
CA VAL A 6 14.40 -5.75 -3.03
C VAL A 6 13.46 -5.25 -4.14
N TYR A 7 12.27 -5.80 -4.22
CA TYR A 7 11.17 -5.22 -5.00
C TYR A 7 10.10 -4.71 -4.03
N PHE A 8 9.92 -3.42 -4.02
CA PHE A 8 9.02 -2.69 -3.15
C PHE A 8 7.82 -2.15 -3.93
N VAL A 9 6.64 -2.33 -3.38
CA VAL A 9 5.39 -1.68 -3.81
C VAL A 9 4.61 -1.22 -2.59
N THR A 10 3.63 -0.33 -2.79
CA THR A 10 2.77 0.22 -1.76
C THR A 10 1.42 0.61 -2.35
N ASP A 11 0.43 0.89 -1.53
CA ASP A 11 -0.85 1.51 -1.93
C ASP A 11 -1.57 0.72 -3.04
N LEU A 12 -1.77 -0.57 -2.83
CA LEU A 12 -2.50 -1.43 -3.78
C LEU A 12 -4.01 -1.26 -3.70
N HIS A 13 -4.52 -0.77 -2.56
CA HIS A 13 -5.92 -0.46 -2.32
C HIS A 13 -6.90 -1.48 -2.92
N GLY A 14 -6.73 -2.76 -2.56
CA GLY A 14 -7.63 -3.83 -2.98
C GLY A 14 -7.52 -4.25 -4.45
N SER A 15 -6.62 -3.67 -5.25
CA SER A 15 -6.46 -4.00 -6.67
C SER A 15 -5.87 -5.40 -6.87
N SER A 16 -6.73 -6.36 -7.19
CA SER A 16 -6.32 -7.74 -7.46
C SER A 16 -5.39 -7.85 -8.66
N LYS A 17 -5.50 -6.95 -9.63
CA LYS A 17 -4.60 -6.88 -10.78
C LYS A 17 -3.19 -6.46 -10.35
N CYS A 18 -3.09 -5.40 -9.53
CA CYS A 18 -1.81 -4.93 -9.03
C CYS A 18 -1.15 -5.96 -8.11
N PHE A 19 -1.91 -6.61 -7.23
CA PHE A 19 -1.36 -7.68 -6.37
C PHE A 19 -0.81 -8.85 -7.19
N ARG A 20 -1.54 -9.34 -8.21
CA ARG A 20 -1.04 -10.39 -9.09
C ARG A 20 0.24 -9.99 -9.83
N LYS A 21 0.32 -8.72 -10.30
CA LYS A 21 1.55 -8.19 -10.91
C LYS A 21 2.70 -8.16 -9.91
N PHE A 22 2.43 -7.73 -8.67
CA PHE A 22 3.43 -7.65 -7.61
C PHE A 22 4.09 -8.99 -7.32
N ILE A 23 3.31 -10.03 -7.03
CA ILE A 23 3.88 -11.35 -6.74
C ILE A 23 4.59 -11.97 -7.96
N ASN A 24 4.11 -11.71 -9.17
CA ASN A 24 4.75 -12.20 -10.40
C ASN A 24 6.03 -11.41 -10.74
N ALA A 25 6.18 -10.18 -10.28
CA ALA A 25 7.35 -9.35 -10.52
C ALA A 25 8.62 -9.90 -9.85
N GLY A 26 8.48 -10.61 -8.71
CA GLY A 26 9.60 -11.20 -8.00
C GLY A 26 10.52 -12.04 -8.89
N PRO A 27 10.04 -13.10 -9.53
CA PRO A 27 10.82 -13.89 -10.48
C PRO A 27 11.28 -13.10 -11.71
N ILE A 28 10.43 -12.22 -12.27
CA ILE A 28 10.74 -11.42 -13.46
C ILE A 28 11.95 -10.52 -13.21
N TYR A 29 11.96 -9.82 -12.09
CA TYR A 29 13.06 -8.92 -11.73
C TYR A 29 14.19 -9.63 -10.99
N LYS A 30 14.06 -10.95 -10.74
CA LYS A 30 15.01 -11.74 -9.93
C LYS A 30 15.21 -11.09 -8.55
N ALA A 31 14.10 -10.67 -7.94
CA ALA A 31 14.12 -10.13 -6.59
C ALA A 31 14.45 -11.24 -5.59
N ASN A 32 15.17 -10.89 -4.52
CA ASN A 32 15.43 -11.77 -3.39
C ASN A 32 14.38 -11.59 -2.30
N VAL A 33 13.72 -10.42 -2.28
CA VAL A 33 12.75 -10.01 -1.28
C VAL A 33 11.65 -9.19 -1.93
N LEU A 34 10.40 -9.43 -1.55
CA LEU A 34 9.24 -8.61 -1.88
C LEU A 34 8.76 -7.87 -0.63
N ILE A 35 8.45 -6.56 -0.77
CA ILE A 35 7.92 -5.73 0.31
C ILE A 35 6.67 -5.01 -0.17
N LEU A 36 5.58 -5.10 0.60
CA LEU A 36 4.34 -4.35 0.42
C LEU A 36 4.18 -3.35 1.57
N GLY A 37 4.36 -2.08 1.26
CA GLY A 37 4.53 -0.97 2.21
C GLY A 37 3.24 -0.31 2.70
N GLY A 38 2.16 -1.06 2.87
CA GLY A 38 0.90 -0.55 3.42
C GLY A 38 -0.18 -0.22 2.38
N ASP A 39 -1.34 0.21 2.88
CA ASP A 39 -2.55 0.50 2.13
C ASP A 39 -2.95 -0.65 1.19
N VAL A 40 -3.18 -1.80 1.83
CA VAL A 40 -3.50 -3.06 1.14
C VAL A 40 -4.98 -3.14 0.78
N ALA A 41 -5.87 -2.61 1.62
CA ALA A 41 -7.31 -2.71 1.48
C ALA A 41 -7.88 -1.68 0.48
N GLY A 42 -8.96 -2.06 -0.20
CA GLY A 42 -9.69 -1.18 -1.10
C GLY A 42 -10.60 -0.20 -0.35
N LYS A 43 -10.95 0.88 -1.03
CA LYS A 43 -11.65 2.04 -0.42
C LYS A 43 -13.17 2.06 -0.64
N ALA A 44 -13.75 1.14 -1.41
CA ALA A 44 -15.18 1.19 -1.71
C ALA A 44 -15.76 -0.18 -2.11
N ILE A 45 -17.04 -0.35 -1.80
CA ILE A 45 -17.87 -1.45 -2.30
C ILE A 45 -18.59 -0.97 -3.56
N GLN A 46 -18.61 -1.80 -4.59
CA GLN A 46 -19.39 -1.59 -5.81
C GLN A 46 -20.52 -2.62 -5.87
N ALA A 47 -21.75 -2.15 -5.73
CA ALA A 47 -22.91 -3.00 -5.92
C ALA A 47 -23.06 -3.44 -7.38
N ILE A 48 -23.39 -4.71 -7.57
CA ILE A 48 -23.90 -5.29 -8.82
C ILE A 48 -25.30 -5.76 -8.52
N GLU A 49 -26.29 -5.03 -9.00
CA GLU A 49 -27.69 -5.20 -8.64
C GLU A 49 -28.39 -6.23 -9.50
N ASN A 50 -29.14 -7.11 -8.86
CA ASN A 50 -29.99 -8.10 -9.50
C ASN A 50 -31.14 -7.40 -10.26
N GLN A 51 -31.31 -7.71 -11.54
CA GLN A 51 -32.39 -7.18 -12.39
C GLN A 51 -33.47 -8.25 -12.70
N GLY A 52 -33.44 -9.36 -11.96
CA GLY A 52 -34.29 -10.50 -12.16
C GLY A 52 -33.71 -11.55 -13.10
N GLY A 53 -33.89 -12.84 -12.75
CA GLY A 53 -33.23 -13.96 -13.43
C GLY A 53 -31.72 -13.89 -13.32
N ASP A 54 -31.01 -14.17 -14.41
CA ASP A 54 -29.55 -14.11 -14.47
C ASP A 54 -29.00 -12.75 -14.95
N ARG A 55 -29.80 -11.68 -14.86
CA ARG A 55 -29.42 -10.35 -15.30
C ARG A 55 -28.97 -9.48 -14.13
N TRP A 56 -27.84 -8.76 -14.33
CA TRP A 56 -27.21 -7.93 -13.33
C TRP A 56 -26.81 -6.57 -13.91
N ARG A 57 -26.85 -5.53 -13.09
CA ARG A 57 -26.48 -4.19 -13.48
C ARG A 57 -25.50 -3.56 -12.48
N ALA A 58 -24.48 -2.88 -12.99
CA ALA A 58 -23.65 -1.97 -12.21
C ALA A 58 -23.29 -0.74 -13.02
N ARG A 59 -23.19 0.41 -12.35
CA ARG A 59 -22.57 1.58 -12.93
C ARG A 59 -21.17 1.73 -12.37
N PHE A 60 -20.17 1.47 -13.20
CA PHE A 60 -18.79 1.45 -12.76
C PHE A 60 -17.89 2.28 -13.68
N VAL A 61 -17.06 3.18 -13.10
CA VAL A 61 -16.16 4.11 -13.82
C VAL A 61 -16.90 4.87 -14.94
N GLY A 62 -18.12 5.35 -14.63
CA GLY A 62 -18.93 6.14 -15.55
C GLY A 62 -19.66 5.32 -16.64
N VAL A 63 -19.48 4.00 -16.67
CA VAL A 63 -20.10 3.09 -17.65
C VAL A 63 -21.21 2.30 -16.99
N ASP A 64 -22.37 2.23 -17.66
CA ASP A 64 -23.46 1.30 -17.27
C ASP A 64 -23.16 -0.07 -17.86
N HIS A 65 -23.01 -1.08 -16.99
CA HIS A 65 -22.84 -2.48 -17.34
C HIS A 65 -24.17 -3.21 -17.09
N LEU A 66 -24.70 -3.84 -18.11
CA LEU A 66 -25.80 -4.78 -18.03
C LEU A 66 -25.28 -6.13 -18.55
N VAL A 67 -25.25 -7.13 -17.68
CA VAL A 67 -24.65 -8.44 -17.97
C VAL A 67 -25.67 -9.54 -17.70
N GLU A 68 -25.54 -10.66 -18.43
CA GLU A 68 -26.44 -11.79 -18.34
C GLU A 68 -25.65 -13.10 -18.23
N GLY A 69 -26.04 -13.90 -17.24
CA GLY A 69 -25.43 -15.20 -16.97
C GLY A 69 -24.10 -15.13 -16.20
N PRO A 70 -23.62 -16.28 -15.72
CA PRO A 70 -22.51 -16.35 -14.77
C PRO A 70 -21.18 -15.86 -15.34
N ALA A 71 -20.90 -16.13 -16.61
CA ALA A 71 -19.60 -15.78 -17.21
C ALA A 71 -19.41 -14.24 -17.36
N GLU A 72 -20.47 -13.53 -17.77
CA GLU A 72 -20.41 -12.07 -17.88
C GLU A 72 -20.38 -11.40 -16.50
N LEU A 73 -21.12 -11.97 -15.53
CA LEU A 73 -21.12 -11.50 -14.15
C LEU A 73 -19.72 -11.66 -13.53
N GLU A 74 -19.07 -12.80 -13.67
CA GLU A 74 -17.69 -13.02 -13.20
C GLU A 74 -16.68 -12.06 -13.86
N ALA A 75 -16.86 -11.78 -15.14
CA ALA A 75 -16.01 -10.81 -15.85
C ALA A 75 -16.19 -9.39 -15.30
N LEU A 76 -17.44 -9.00 -14.96
CA LEU A 76 -17.72 -7.70 -14.33
C LEU A 76 -17.15 -7.62 -12.91
N GLU A 77 -17.35 -8.65 -12.09
CA GLU A 77 -16.74 -8.72 -10.76
C GLU A 77 -15.22 -8.62 -10.82
N LYS A 78 -14.61 -9.34 -11.77
CA LYS A 78 -13.17 -9.27 -11.98
C LYS A 78 -12.73 -7.85 -12.38
N LEU A 79 -13.45 -7.18 -13.27
CA LEU A 79 -13.17 -5.81 -13.67
C LEU A 79 -13.17 -4.87 -12.45
N ILE A 80 -14.22 -4.92 -11.64
CA ILE A 80 -14.38 -4.12 -10.42
C ILE A 80 -13.23 -4.41 -9.45
N ASN A 81 -12.96 -5.67 -9.19
CA ASN A 81 -11.91 -6.12 -8.28
C ASN A 81 -10.50 -5.75 -8.76
N ASP A 82 -10.26 -5.70 -10.06
CA ASP A 82 -8.99 -5.32 -10.65
C ASP A 82 -8.69 -3.81 -10.50
N HIS A 83 -9.73 -3.00 -10.26
CA HIS A 83 -9.62 -1.56 -10.02
C HIS A 83 -9.60 -1.16 -8.52
N GLY A 84 -9.52 -2.15 -7.61
CA GLY A 84 -9.41 -1.88 -6.18
C GLY A 84 -10.74 -1.74 -5.43
N TYR A 85 -11.87 -1.96 -6.11
CA TYR A 85 -13.18 -1.99 -5.47
C TYR A 85 -13.54 -3.43 -5.04
N TYR A 86 -14.51 -3.53 -4.14
CA TYR A 86 -15.10 -4.81 -3.74
C TYR A 86 -16.43 -5.01 -4.49
N ALA A 87 -16.43 -5.92 -5.46
CA ALA A 87 -17.67 -6.32 -6.15
C ALA A 87 -18.62 -7.01 -5.17
N TYR A 88 -19.83 -6.52 -5.04
CA TYR A 88 -20.84 -7.05 -4.15
C TYR A 88 -22.15 -7.26 -4.90
N ARG A 89 -22.62 -8.52 -4.99
CA ARG A 89 -23.94 -8.85 -5.56
C ARG A 89 -25.01 -8.46 -4.56
N ALA A 90 -25.92 -7.60 -4.98
CA ALA A 90 -26.95 -7.02 -4.13
C ALA A 90 -28.33 -7.06 -4.80
N GLU A 91 -29.38 -7.03 -3.99
CA GLU A 91 -30.70 -6.65 -4.47
C GLU A 91 -30.73 -5.13 -4.71
N PRO A 92 -31.63 -4.64 -5.60
CA PRO A 92 -31.72 -3.21 -5.89
C PRO A 92 -31.93 -2.35 -4.62
N GLY A 93 -31.05 -1.39 -4.39
CA GLY A 93 -31.09 -0.49 -3.23
C GLY A 93 -30.64 -1.12 -1.90
N GLU A 94 -30.17 -2.37 -1.89
CA GLU A 94 -29.72 -3.04 -0.65
C GLU A 94 -28.50 -2.33 -0.02
N LEU A 95 -27.51 -2.00 -0.82
CA LEU A 95 -26.31 -1.34 -0.32
C LEU A 95 -26.58 0.08 0.18
N GLU A 96 -27.40 0.84 -0.52
CA GLU A 96 -27.82 2.18 -0.12
C GLU A 96 -28.61 2.16 1.19
N ALA A 97 -29.45 1.12 1.41
CA ALA A 97 -30.26 1.00 2.62
C ALA A 97 -29.43 0.81 3.89
N ILE A 98 -28.23 0.25 3.77
CA ILE A 98 -27.32 0.02 4.91
C ILE A 98 -26.19 1.05 5.01
N GLN A 99 -26.02 1.91 4.01
CA GLN A 99 -24.91 2.87 3.97
C GLN A 99 -24.91 3.78 5.22
N GLY A 100 -23.73 3.95 5.83
CA GLY A 100 -23.54 4.72 7.05
C GLY A 100 -24.05 4.01 8.32
N THR A 101 -24.33 2.73 8.27
CA THR A 101 -24.73 1.91 9.42
C THR A 101 -23.63 0.91 9.82
N PRO A 102 -23.65 0.37 11.06
CA PRO A 102 -22.74 -0.69 11.46
C PRO A 102 -22.80 -1.95 10.58
N ALA A 103 -23.93 -2.19 9.88
CA ALA A 103 -24.06 -3.29 8.95
C ALA A 103 -23.22 -3.07 7.69
N PHE A 104 -23.12 -1.84 7.21
CA PHE A 104 -22.24 -1.47 6.09
C PHE A 104 -20.77 -1.66 6.49
N ASP A 105 -20.38 -1.18 7.68
CA ASP A 105 -19.01 -1.30 8.17
C ASP A 105 -18.60 -2.77 8.31
N ALA A 106 -19.46 -3.60 8.88
CA ALA A 106 -19.23 -5.04 9.02
C ALA A 106 -19.12 -5.75 7.66
N LEU A 107 -19.98 -5.38 6.68
CA LEU A 107 -19.89 -5.90 5.32
C LEU A 107 -18.54 -5.51 4.69
N PHE A 108 -18.13 -4.26 4.85
CA PHE A 108 -16.92 -3.74 4.25
C PHE A 108 -15.67 -4.46 4.79
N VAL A 109 -15.55 -4.57 6.12
CA VAL A 109 -14.44 -5.32 6.76
C VAL A 109 -14.43 -6.78 6.27
N ARG A 110 -15.57 -7.45 6.22
CA ARG A 110 -15.66 -8.83 5.70
C ARG A 110 -15.13 -8.96 4.26
N LEU A 111 -15.49 -8.04 3.38
CA LEU A 111 -15.01 -8.05 1.99
C LEU A 111 -13.51 -7.80 1.89
N MET A 112 -12.96 -6.94 2.77
CA MET A 112 -11.51 -6.74 2.90
C MET A 112 -10.81 -8.02 3.34
N GLU A 113 -11.32 -8.69 4.39
CA GLU A 113 -10.78 -9.95 4.89
C GLU A 113 -10.82 -11.06 3.84
N GLU A 114 -11.94 -11.21 3.12
CA GLU A 114 -12.09 -12.17 2.03
C GLU A 114 -11.05 -11.94 0.92
N ARG A 115 -10.85 -10.68 0.51
CA ARG A 115 -9.87 -10.30 -0.49
C ARG A 115 -8.45 -10.58 -0.03
N LEU A 116 -8.13 -10.16 1.17
CA LEU A 116 -6.79 -10.33 1.72
C LEU A 116 -6.47 -11.84 1.90
N THR A 117 -7.45 -12.64 2.34
CA THR A 117 -7.31 -14.10 2.42
C THR A 117 -6.99 -14.72 1.05
N GLN A 118 -7.69 -14.28 0.00
CA GLN A 118 -7.41 -14.73 -1.37
C GLN A 118 -5.99 -14.36 -1.81
N TRP A 119 -5.53 -13.15 -1.46
CA TRP A 119 -4.18 -12.69 -1.79
C TRP A 119 -3.10 -13.46 -1.05
N LEU A 120 -3.29 -13.71 0.24
CA LEU A 120 -2.35 -14.48 1.05
C LEU A 120 -2.26 -15.94 0.58
N THR A 121 -3.39 -16.54 0.18
CA THR A 121 -3.42 -17.87 -0.43
C THR A 121 -2.63 -17.89 -1.75
N LEU A 122 -2.87 -16.91 -2.61
CA LEU A 122 -2.17 -16.81 -3.89
C LEU A 122 -0.65 -16.56 -3.71
N ALA A 123 -0.28 -15.76 -2.71
CA ALA A 123 1.13 -15.54 -2.35
C ALA A 123 1.78 -16.85 -1.88
N ASP A 124 1.09 -17.62 -1.05
CA ASP A 124 1.56 -18.93 -0.60
C ASP A 124 1.81 -19.88 -1.79
N GLU A 125 0.83 -20.00 -2.67
CA GLU A 125 0.92 -20.87 -3.86
C GLU A 125 2.07 -20.48 -4.80
N ARG A 126 2.37 -19.21 -4.93
CA ARG A 126 3.32 -18.70 -5.92
C ARG A 126 4.71 -18.45 -5.39
N LEU A 127 4.84 -17.99 -4.16
CA LEU A 127 6.13 -17.55 -3.61
C LEU A 127 6.80 -18.62 -2.74
N ARG A 128 6.02 -19.42 -2.00
CA ARG A 128 6.59 -20.51 -1.17
C ARG A 128 7.42 -21.51 -1.96
N PRO A 129 6.97 -22.01 -3.15
CA PRO A 129 7.79 -22.93 -3.94
C PRO A 129 9.12 -22.33 -4.43
N LEU A 130 9.17 -20.98 -4.52
CA LEU A 130 10.37 -20.25 -4.91
C LEU A 130 11.28 -19.90 -3.72
N GLY A 131 10.80 -20.13 -2.48
CA GLY A 131 11.48 -19.65 -1.28
C GLY A 131 11.64 -18.12 -1.25
N LEU A 132 10.75 -17.37 -1.94
CA LEU A 132 10.85 -15.92 -2.07
C LEU A 132 10.14 -15.24 -0.90
N PRO A 133 10.87 -14.56 0.01
CA PRO A 133 10.27 -13.87 1.14
C PRO A 133 9.34 -12.74 0.70
N LEU A 134 8.24 -12.60 1.43
CA LEU A 134 7.27 -11.51 1.32
C LEU A 134 7.10 -10.87 2.69
N PHE A 135 7.30 -9.56 2.76
CA PHE A 135 7.02 -8.73 3.93
C PHE A 135 5.88 -7.77 3.61
N PHE A 136 5.02 -7.54 4.58
CA PHE A 136 3.87 -6.66 4.40
C PHE A 136 3.43 -6.03 5.72
N MET A 137 2.95 -4.81 5.64
CA MET A 137 2.32 -4.09 6.74
C MET A 137 1.00 -3.48 6.30
N LEU A 138 0.21 -2.99 7.24
CA LEU A 138 -0.94 -2.14 6.98
C LEU A 138 -0.48 -0.69 6.75
N GLY A 139 -1.24 0.09 5.97
CA GLY A 139 -1.09 1.53 5.84
C GLY A 139 -2.12 2.30 6.66
N ASN A 140 -2.21 3.61 6.48
CA ASN A 140 -3.13 4.44 7.26
C ASN A 140 -4.61 4.23 6.92
N ASP A 141 -4.92 3.82 5.70
CA ASP A 141 -6.31 3.57 5.27
C ASP A 141 -6.82 2.17 5.66
N ASP A 142 -5.93 1.29 6.11
CA ASP A 142 -6.28 -0.08 6.47
C ASP A 142 -6.88 -0.18 7.88
N PRO A 143 -8.03 -0.85 8.07
CA PRO A 143 -8.54 -1.17 9.40
C PRO A 143 -7.57 -2.01 10.20
N VAL A 144 -7.41 -1.70 11.50
CA VAL A 144 -6.48 -2.41 12.40
C VAL A 144 -6.79 -3.90 12.55
N GLU A 145 -8.05 -4.28 12.37
CA GLU A 145 -8.56 -5.66 12.46
C GLU A 145 -7.86 -6.58 11.46
N LEU A 146 -7.46 -6.06 10.29
CA LEU A 146 -6.75 -6.82 9.26
C LEU A 146 -5.36 -7.30 9.71
N GLY A 147 -4.75 -6.66 10.69
CA GLY A 147 -3.46 -7.06 11.25
C GLY A 147 -3.47 -8.50 11.76
N THR A 148 -4.55 -8.92 12.42
CA THR A 148 -4.70 -10.31 12.90
C THR A 148 -4.71 -11.33 11.77
N LEU A 149 -5.24 -10.97 10.61
CA LEU A 149 -5.23 -11.83 9.43
C LEU A 149 -3.82 -11.91 8.82
N LEU A 150 -3.12 -10.78 8.76
CA LEU A 150 -1.73 -10.73 8.30
C LEU A 150 -0.80 -11.56 9.20
N ASP A 151 -0.97 -11.51 10.52
CA ASP A 151 -0.18 -12.30 11.47
C ASP A 151 -0.32 -13.82 11.28
N ARG A 152 -1.42 -14.26 10.65
CA ARG A 152 -1.74 -15.67 10.37
C ARG A 152 -1.46 -16.06 8.92
N ALA A 153 -0.79 -15.22 8.16
CA ALA A 153 -0.50 -15.49 6.75
C ALA A 153 0.23 -16.83 6.58
N PRO A 154 -0.18 -17.69 5.66
CA PRO A 154 0.47 -18.99 5.44
C PRO A 154 1.87 -18.83 4.84
N TRP A 155 2.10 -17.75 4.08
CA TRP A 155 3.39 -17.34 3.54
C TRP A 155 3.53 -15.82 3.60
N GLY A 156 4.72 -15.36 3.95
CA GLY A 156 5.01 -13.95 4.21
C GLY A 156 4.98 -13.62 5.69
N THR A 157 5.46 -12.43 6.01
CA THR A 157 5.58 -11.95 7.39
C THR A 157 4.96 -10.57 7.51
N HIS A 158 4.02 -10.41 8.43
CA HIS A 158 3.57 -9.11 8.89
C HIS A 158 4.71 -8.49 9.70
N ASP A 159 5.32 -7.45 9.15
CA ASP A 159 6.60 -6.89 9.62
C ASP A 159 6.46 -5.63 10.47
N GLU A 160 5.23 -5.13 10.64
CA GLU A 160 4.99 -3.92 11.41
C GLU A 160 5.33 -4.06 12.89
N GLY A 161 5.99 -3.05 13.44
CA GLY A 161 6.34 -3.01 14.87
C GLY A 161 7.46 -3.97 15.28
N LYS A 162 8.24 -4.50 14.32
CA LYS A 162 9.27 -5.52 14.55
C LYS A 162 10.55 -5.16 13.80
N VAL A 163 11.66 -5.76 14.22
CA VAL A 163 12.89 -5.83 13.42
C VAL A 163 12.86 -7.12 12.61
N ILE A 164 13.02 -6.99 11.31
CA ILE A 164 13.07 -8.10 10.36
C ILE A 164 14.42 -8.10 9.66
N TRP A 165 15.00 -9.27 9.47
CA TRP A 165 16.18 -9.45 8.63
C TRP A 165 15.77 -9.69 7.18
N LEU A 166 16.18 -8.81 6.27
CA LEU A 166 15.98 -8.99 4.82
C LEU A 166 16.97 -9.99 4.22
N ASP A 167 18.16 -10.01 4.80
CA ASP A 167 19.28 -10.91 4.50
C ASP A 167 20.22 -10.99 5.73
N ASP A 168 21.43 -11.54 5.59
CA ASP A 168 22.39 -11.69 6.70
C ASP A 168 23.02 -10.35 7.16
N GLU A 169 22.76 -9.23 6.47
CA GLU A 169 23.42 -7.93 6.70
C GLU A 169 22.46 -6.76 6.93
N HIS A 170 21.20 -6.87 6.50
CA HIS A 170 20.26 -5.75 6.49
C HIS A 170 19.03 -6.03 7.35
N GLU A 171 18.86 -5.22 8.36
CA GLU A 171 17.64 -5.17 9.18
C GLU A 171 16.61 -4.22 8.56
N MET A 172 15.34 -4.48 8.78
CA MET A 172 14.25 -3.59 8.42
C MET A 172 13.33 -3.37 9.62
N ILE A 173 12.92 -2.11 9.80
CA ILE A 173 11.82 -1.74 10.69
C ILE A 173 10.68 -1.17 9.84
N SER A 174 9.45 -1.45 10.25
CA SER A 174 8.24 -1.05 9.51
C SER A 174 7.21 -0.42 10.42
N TRP A 175 6.60 0.70 9.95
CA TRP A 175 5.51 1.38 10.63
C TRP A 175 4.53 1.98 9.64
N GLY A 176 3.26 1.57 9.73
CA GLY A 176 2.25 1.88 8.73
C GLY A 176 1.35 3.07 9.06
N TYR A 177 1.49 3.70 10.22
CA TYR A 177 0.73 4.90 10.58
C TYR A 177 1.22 6.13 9.82
N ALA A 178 0.29 6.99 9.43
CA ALA A 178 0.60 8.31 8.88
C ALA A 178 0.44 9.42 9.92
N ASN A 179 0.98 10.61 9.61
CA ASN A 179 0.65 11.83 10.34
C ASN A 179 -0.83 12.22 10.10
N ILE A 180 -1.37 13.06 10.97
CA ILE A 180 -2.77 13.49 10.90
C ILE A 180 -3.07 14.14 9.55
N THR A 181 -4.09 13.63 8.87
CA THR A 181 -4.59 14.13 7.59
C THR A 181 -5.99 14.73 7.72
N PRO A 182 -6.46 15.52 6.74
CA PRO A 182 -7.85 16.00 6.73
C PRO A 182 -8.89 14.88 6.56
N TRP A 183 -8.48 13.67 6.20
CA TRP A 183 -9.34 12.54 5.89
C TRP A 183 -9.73 11.73 7.12
N ASN A 184 -8.98 11.88 8.24
CA ASN A 184 -9.19 11.14 9.49
C ASN A 184 -9.27 9.64 9.23
N SER A 185 -8.24 9.10 8.58
CA SER A 185 -8.14 7.68 8.26
C SER A 185 -7.92 6.81 9.50
N HIS A 186 -7.97 5.50 9.36
CA HIS A 186 -8.00 4.55 10.48
C HIS A 186 -6.76 4.60 11.36
N ARG A 187 -5.59 4.87 10.78
CA ARG A 187 -4.30 4.70 11.44
C ARG A 187 -3.43 5.95 11.30
N GLU A 188 -3.83 6.99 11.98
CA GLU A 188 -3.12 8.26 12.06
C GLU A 188 -2.60 8.53 13.46
N GLN A 189 -1.44 9.16 13.56
CA GLN A 189 -0.76 9.55 14.79
C GLN A 189 -0.25 10.98 14.68
N THR A 190 -0.13 11.64 15.83
CA THR A 190 0.58 12.92 15.90
C THR A 190 2.06 12.73 15.60
N GLU A 191 2.74 13.79 15.15
CA GLU A 191 4.19 13.76 14.90
C GLU A 191 4.98 13.29 16.15
N THR A 192 4.54 13.66 17.35
CA THR A 192 5.17 13.23 18.61
C THR A 192 5.01 11.72 18.84
N GLN A 193 3.85 11.17 18.53
CA GLN A 193 3.61 9.72 18.64
C GLN A 193 4.44 8.95 17.61
N LEU A 194 4.42 9.40 16.35
CA LEU A 194 5.25 8.81 15.29
C LEU A 194 6.73 8.79 15.67
N ALA A 195 7.25 9.92 16.16
CA ALA A 195 8.66 10.01 16.61
C ALA A 195 8.97 9.00 17.72
N ALA A 196 8.09 8.85 18.70
CA ALA A 196 8.28 7.90 19.79
C ALA A 196 8.30 6.43 19.32
N GLU A 197 7.40 6.07 18.37
CA GLU A 197 7.35 4.72 17.80
C GLU A 197 8.62 4.41 16.98
N TYR A 198 9.05 5.32 16.11
CA TYR A 198 10.26 5.12 15.33
C TYR A 198 11.51 4.99 16.19
N GLU A 199 11.67 5.81 17.25
CA GLU A 199 12.78 5.70 18.19
C GLU A 199 12.75 4.38 18.96
N SER A 200 11.55 3.91 19.35
CA SER A 200 11.38 2.59 19.98
C SER A 200 11.83 1.45 19.06
N LEU A 201 11.45 1.52 17.79
CA LEU A 201 11.87 0.52 16.78
C LEU A 201 13.37 0.59 16.51
N ALA A 202 13.93 1.79 16.36
CA ALA A 202 15.36 1.98 16.11
C ALA A 202 16.23 1.44 17.25
N ALA A 203 15.75 1.56 18.50
CA ALA A 203 16.47 1.03 19.66
C ALA A 203 16.63 -0.50 19.64
N MET A 204 15.85 -1.22 18.82
CA MET A 204 15.96 -2.67 18.67
C MET A 204 16.95 -3.08 17.56
N LEU A 205 17.39 -2.16 16.71
CA LEU A 205 18.31 -2.43 15.61
C LEU A 205 19.74 -2.72 16.14
N GLN A 206 20.41 -3.69 15.56
CA GLN A 206 21.82 -3.96 15.84
C GLN A 206 22.74 -3.10 14.98
N HIS A 207 22.30 -2.79 13.74
CA HIS A 207 23.06 -2.05 12.73
C HIS A 207 22.22 -0.94 12.08
N PRO A 208 21.84 0.13 12.82
CA PRO A 208 21.00 1.21 12.29
C PRO A 208 21.53 1.82 10.99
N GLU A 209 22.84 1.87 10.85
CA GLU A 209 23.51 2.41 9.66
C GLU A 209 23.36 1.55 8.39
N ARG A 210 22.91 0.30 8.54
CA ARG A 210 22.62 -0.63 7.43
C ARG A 210 21.13 -0.92 7.29
N ALA A 211 20.32 -0.34 8.15
CA ALA A 211 18.90 -0.63 8.20
C ALA A 211 18.14 -0.07 6.98
N VAL A 212 17.01 -0.70 6.72
CA VAL A 212 15.95 -0.22 5.83
C VAL A 212 14.80 0.26 6.70
N PHE A 213 14.34 1.50 6.47
CA PHE A 213 13.16 2.05 7.14
C PHE A 213 11.98 1.97 6.18
N ASN A 214 11.00 1.16 6.51
CA ASN A 214 9.75 1.02 5.76
C ASN A 214 8.67 1.81 6.52
N ALA A 215 8.62 3.11 6.27
CA ALA A 215 7.68 4.03 6.87
C ALA A 215 6.61 4.39 5.83
N HIS A 216 5.34 4.05 6.08
CA HIS A 216 4.29 4.28 5.08
C HIS A 216 4.24 5.75 4.63
N VAL A 217 4.21 6.69 5.57
CA VAL A 217 4.22 8.12 5.25
C VAL A 217 5.64 8.58 4.85
N PRO A 218 5.79 9.39 3.78
CA PRO A 218 7.10 9.89 3.36
C PRO A 218 7.61 11.03 4.25
N PRO A 219 8.94 11.27 4.28
CA PRO A 219 9.55 12.37 5.02
C PRO A 219 9.19 13.73 4.42
N PHE A 220 8.80 14.68 5.29
CA PHE A 220 8.33 16.01 4.93
C PHE A 220 9.37 16.81 4.13
N GLY A 221 8.91 17.44 3.04
CA GLY A 221 9.70 18.39 2.24
C GLY A 221 10.76 17.74 1.34
N THR A 222 10.63 16.46 1.06
CA THR A 222 11.56 15.69 0.23
C THR A 222 11.16 15.59 -1.24
N GLN A 223 10.04 16.20 -1.65
CA GLN A 223 9.47 16.09 -3.01
C GLN A 223 9.00 14.69 -3.41
N ILE A 224 8.96 13.75 -2.48
CA ILE A 224 8.24 12.48 -2.61
C ILE A 224 7.00 12.46 -1.70
N ASP A 225 6.61 13.63 -1.24
CA ASP A 225 5.54 13.90 -0.29
C ASP A 225 4.64 15.06 -0.73
N GLU A 226 4.66 15.42 -2.00
CA GLU A 226 3.85 16.54 -2.51
C GLU A 226 2.46 16.07 -2.93
N ALA A 227 1.42 16.69 -2.37
CA ALA A 227 0.03 16.48 -2.76
C ALA A 227 -0.64 17.79 -3.17
N PRO A 228 -1.77 17.74 -3.89
CA PRO A 228 -2.57 18.91 -4.20
C PRO A 228 -2.96 19.67 -2.93
N ARG A 229 -2.63 20.96 -2.90
CA ARG A 229 -3.00 21.83 -1.78
C ARG A 229 -4.52 22.00 -1.72
N LEU A 230 -5.08 21.79 -0.53
CA LEU A 230 -6.50 21.91 -0.28
C LEU A 230 -6.83 23.24 0.41
N ASP A 231 -8.02 23.77 0.15
CA ASP A 231 -8.59 24.87 0.92
C ASP A 231 -9.33 24.35 2.17
N ALA A 232 -9.96 25.27 2.92
CA ALA A 232 -10.73 24.93 4.13
C ALA A 232 -11.95 24.03 3.86
N ASN A 233 -12.38 23.91 2.61
CA ASN A 233 -13.49 23.05 2.19
C ASN A 233 -13.00 21.77 1.51
N LEU A 234 -11.71 21.44 1.65
CA LEU A 234 -11.05 20.29 1.02
C LEU A 234 -11.10 20.30 -0.51
N GLN A 235 -11.16 21.51 -1.12
CA GLN A 235 -11.12 21.65 -2.56
C GLN A 235 -9.70 21.94 -3.03
N VAL A 236 -9.32 21.32 -4.15
CA VAL A 236 -7.98 21.49 -4.74
C VAL A 236 -7.77 22.94 -5.17
N GLN A 237 -6.72 23.56 -4.68
CA GLN A 237 -6.34 24.93 -5.04
C GLN A 237 -5.59 24.96 -6.38
N ALA A 238 -6.04 25.84 -7.27
CA ALA A 238 -5.36 26.10 -8.54
C ALA A 238 -5.14 27.60 -8.76
N VAL A 239 -3.98 27.96 -9.28
CA VAL A 239 -3.64 29.34 -9.67
C VAL A 239 -3.36 29.35 -11.16
N LEU A 240 -4.07 30.17 -11.91
CA LEU A 240 -3.97 30.25 -13.38
C LEU A 240 -4.13 28.88 -14.08
N GLY A 241 -5.00 28.02 -13.53
CA GLY A 241 -5.26 26.67 -14.06
C GLY A 241 -4.21 25.61 -13.67
N GLN A 242 -3.19 25.95 -12.88
CA GLN A 242 -2.20 25.01 -12.37
C GLN A 242 -2.52 24.65 -10.94
N VAL A 243 -2.61 23.34 -10.66
CA VAL A 243 -2.77 22.80 -9.30
C VAL A 243 -1.57 23.19 -8.46
N GLN A 244 -1.83 23.73 -7.28
CA GLN A 244 -0.79 24.04 -6.32
C GLN A 244 -0.45 22.78 -5.53
N MET A 245 0.82 22.40 -5.52
CA MET A 245 1.32 21.29 -4.73
C MET A 245 1.92 21.78 -3.42
N ALA A 246 1.85 20.97 -2.38
CA ALA A 246 2.43 21.27 -1.07
C ALA A 246 2.99 19.98 -0.43
N PRO A 247 4.07 20.05 0.33
CA PRO A 247 4.58 18.94 1.11
C PRO A 247 3.57 18.59 2.23
N VAL A 248 3.24 17.31 2.35
CA VAL A 248 2.26 16.77 3.33
C VAL A 248 2.81 15.58 4.12
N GLY A 249 4.07 15.21 3.89
CA GLY A 249 4.74 14.15 4.61
C GLY A 249 4.93 14.43 6.10
N SER A 250 5.52 13.49 6.82
CA SER A 250 5.76 13.58 8.25
C SER A 250 7.08 14.25 8.59
N THR A 251 7.05 15.23 9.49
CA THR A 251 8.25 15.85 10.06
C THR A 251 8.99 14.88 10.98
N ALA A 252 8.28 14.02 11.70
CA ALA A 252 8.86 12.99 12.54
C ALA A 252 9.68 11.99 11.71
N VAL A 253 9.14 11.52 10.57
CA VAL A 253 9.86 10.60 9.66
C VAL A 253 11.10 11.28 9.09
N ARG A 254 10.99 12.54 8.65
CA ARG A 254 12.13 13.30 8.14
C ARG A 254 13.26 13.43 9.18
N ASP A 255 12.90 13.85 10.39
CA ASP A 255 13.88 14.12 11.43
C ASP A 255 14.53 12.83 11.93
N PHE A 256 13.73 11.75 12.05
CA PHE A 256 14.19 10.41 12.38
C PHE A 256 15.19 9.87 11.33
N GLU A 257 14.87 9.94 10.05
CA GLU A 257 15.78 9.49 8.99
C GLU A 257 17.04 10.34 8.88
N LEU A 258 16.96 11.65 9.11
CA LEU A 258 18.13 12.53 9.17
C LEU A 258 19.04 12.20 10.36
N GLN A 259 18.47 11.81 11.49
CA GLN A 259 19.21 11.44 12.69
C GLN A 259 19.92 10.10 12.55
N HIS A 260 19.17 9.06 12.12
CA HIS A 260 19.69 7.69 12.07
C HIS A 260 20.41 7.35 10.77
N GLN A 261 20.13 8.07 9.69
CA GLN A 261 20.79 7.89 8.38
C GLN A 261 20.79 6.42 7.91
N PRO A 262 19.63 5.74 7.79
CA PRO A 262 19.57 4.37 7.27
C PRO A 262 20.15 4.29 5.85
N LEU A 263 20.34 3.08 5.33
CA LEU A 263 20.70 2.90 3.92
C LEU A 263 19.56 3.31 2.99
N LEU A 264 18.33 2.95 3.36
CA LEU A 264 17.16 3.05 2.50
C LEU A 264 15.92 3.43 3.32
N GLY A 265 15.16 4.43 2.87
CA GLY A 265 13.79 4.71 3.27
C GLY A 265 12.82 4.28 2.17
N LEU A 266 11.80 3.51 2.53
CA LEU A 266 10.73 3.04 1.65
C LEU A 266 9.41 3.65 2.11
N HIS A 267 8.69 4.32 1.19
CA HIS A 267 7.50 5.10 1.51
C HIS A 267 6.39 4.88 0.48
N GLY A 268 5.17 5.26 0.85
CA GLY A 268 3.97 5.27 0.03
C GLY A 268 3.09 6.48 0.32
N HIS A 269 1.80 6.23 0.60
CA HIS A 269 0.80 7.19 1.08
C HIS A 269 0.45 8.31 0.10
N ILE A 270 1.44 8.98 -0.47
CA ILE A 270 1.21 10.09 -1.41
C ILE A 270 1.37 9.56 -2.84
N HIS A 271 0.25 9.17 -3.43
CA HIS A 271 0.19 8.47 -4.71
C HIS A 271 0.78 9.25 -5.87
N GLU A 272 0.60 10.58 -5.86
CA GLU A 272 1.03 11.49 -6.92
C GLU A 272 2.52 11.77 -6.88
N SER A 273 3.19 11.49 -5.77
CA SER A 273 4.56 11.92 -5.50
C SER A 273 5.59 10.82 -5.75
N SER A 274 5.51 10.17 -6.90
CA SER A 274 6.50 9.18 -7.30
C SER A 274 7.89 9.79 -7.45
N GLY A 275 8.88 9.21 -6.76
CA GLY A 275 10.24 9.72 -6.84
C GLY A 275 11.27 8.96 -6.02
N ILE A 276 12.54 9.31 -6.27
CA ILE A 276 13.70 8.86 -5.50
C ILE A 276 14.51 10.09 -5.13
N ARG A 277 14.86 10.21 -3.86
CA ARG A 277 15.63 11.35 -3.35
C ARG A 277 16.77 10.90 -2.45
N LYS A 278 17.65 11.83 -2.14
CA LYS A 278 18.68 11.70 -1.11
C LYS A 278 18.28 12.53 0.11
N LEU A 279 18.28 11.89 1.27
CA LEU A 279 18.10 12.53 2.56
C LEU A 279 19.34 12.26 3.42
N GLY A 280 20.28 13.21 3.44
CA GLY A 280 21.62 12.92 3.91
C GLY A 280 22.31 11.84 3.07
N ARG A 281 22.79 10.76 3.71
CA ARG A 281 23.35 9.60 2.97
C ARG A 281 22.27 8.61 2.51
N SER A 282 21.08 8.65 3.11
CA SER A 282 19.99 7.72 2.83
C SER A 282 19.42 7.93 1.42
N VAL A 283 18.99 6.85 0.79
CA VAL A 283 18.13 6.88 -0.40
C VAL A 283 16.71 6.75 0.09
N VAL A 284 15.81 7.68 -0.24
CA VAL A 284 14.39 7.62 0.11
C VAL A 284 13.56 7.49 -1.16
N ILE A 285 12.58 6.59 -1.15
CA ILE A 285 11.80 6.19 -2.32
C ILE A 285 10.31 6.16 -2.00
N ASN A 286 9.52 6.83 -2.84
CA ASN A 286 8.09 6.61 -2.96
C ASN A 286 7.81 6.24 -4.41
N PRO A 287 7.35 5.01 -4.74
CA PRO A 287 7.04 4.65 -6.13
C PRO A 287 5.75 5.31 -6.63
N GLY A 288 4.96 5.91 -5.74
CA GLY A 288 3.61 6.34 -6.04
C GLY A 288 2.65 5.18 -6.31
N SER A 289 1.39 5.49 -6.57
CA SER A 289 0.38 4.48 -6.89
C SER A 289 -0.53 4.91 -8.01
N ASP A 290 -0.89 3.95 -8.86
CA ASP A 290 -1.87 4.11 -9.95
C ASP A 290 -2.80 2.87 -10.01
N TYR A 291 -3.09 2.33 -8.81
CA TYR A 291 -3.86 1.08 -8.65
C TYR A 291 -5.21 1.09 -9.35
N SER A 292 -5.87 2.25 -9.37
CA SER A 292 -7.19 2.42 -9.97
C SER A 292 -7.22 2.23 -11.48
N THR A 293 -6.07 2.32 -12.16
CA THR A 293 -5.93 1.98 -13.59
C THR A 293 -5.46 0.54 -13.78
N GLY A 294 -5.09 -0.13 -12.69
CA GLY A 294 -4.47 -1.45 -12.69
C GLY A 294 -3.03 -1.44 -13.18
N ALA A 295 -2.37 -0.27 -13.21
CA ALA A 295 -0.94 -0.15 -13.38
C ALA A 295 -0.24 -0.28 -12.02
N LEU A 296 0.78 -1.12 -11.95
CA LEU A 296 1.57 -1.32 -10.74
C LEU A 296 2.81 -0.45 -10.80
N ASN A 297 2.92 0.51 -9.89
CA ASN A 297 4.15 1.22 -9.65
C ASN A 297 4.96 0.50 -8.57
N GLY A 298 6.28 0.47 -8.71
CA GLY A 298 7.16 -0.15 -7.75
C GLY A 298 8.58 0.38 -7.83
N ALA A 299 9.41 -0.02 -6.88
CA ALA A 299 10.83 0.28 -6.86
C ALA A 299 11.65 -1.00 -6.80
N LEU A 300 12.67 -1.10 -7.66
CA LEU A 300 13.65 -2.15 -7.61
C LEU A 300 14.95 -1.59 -7.05
N VAL A 301 15.40 -2.13 -5.92
CA VAL A 301 16.56 -1.65 -5.18
C VAL A 301 17.56 -2.78 -5.00
N THR A 302 18.84 -2.49 -5.15
CA THR A 302 19.91 -3.45 -4.88
C THR A 302 20.74 -2.96 -3.71
N LEU A 303 20.73 -3.72 -2.63
CA LEU A 303 21.55 -3.50 -1.44
C LEU A 303 22.88 -4.26 -1.57
N GLU A 304 23.94 -3.62 -1.21
CA GLU A 304 25.23 -4.17 -0.84
C GLU A 304 25.48 -3.77 0.63
N ARG A 305 26.30 -4.49 1.33
CA ARG A 305 26.46 -4.39 2.78
C ARG A 305 26.30 -2.98 3.38
N ASP A 306 26.97 -1.97 2.81
CA ASP A 306 27.03 -0.64 3.40
C ASP A 306 26.48 0.47 2.44
N LYS A 307 25.79 0.07 1.38
CA LYS A 307 25.25 1.02 0.39
C LYS A 307 24.09 0.45 -0.42
N VAL A 308 23.25 1.36 -0.90
CA VAL A 308 22.36 1.10 -2.03
C VAL A 308 23.16 1.25 -3.31
N SER A 309 23.36 0.14 -4.04
CA SER A 309 24.23 0.11 -5.24
C SER A 309 23.49 0.38 -6.53
N ALA A 310 22.19 0.13 -6.57
CA ALA A 310 21.32 0.47 -7.70
C ALA A 310 19.87 0.64 -7.22
N TYR A 311 19.15 1.53 -7.88
CA TYR A 311 17.72 1.73 -7.65
C TYR A 311 17.04 2.27 -8.90
N GLN A 312 15.79 1.87 -9.12
CA GLN A 312 14.97 2.40 -10.20
C GLN A 312 13.48 2.25 -9.87
N LEU A 313 12.67 3.18 -10.35
CA LEU A 313 11.22 3.01 -10.40
C LEU A 313 10.86 2.16 -11.60
N VAL A 314 9.86 1.30 -11.42
CA VAL A 314 9.34 0.41 -12.46
C VAL A 314 7.83 0.51 -12.50
N ARG A 315 7.25 0.33 -13.70
CA ARG A 315 5.81 0.34 -13.91
C ARG A 315 5.41 -0.84 -14.78
N GLY A 316 4.33 -1.54 -14.38
CA GLY A 316 3.83 -2.73 -15.06
C GLY A 316 2.31 -2.77 -15.24
#